data_fbd93a65aef84f045084cdf5ac76eddf
#
_entry.id   fbd93a65aef84f045084cdf5ac76eddf
#
_cell.length_a   1.000
_cell.length_b   1.000
_cell.length_c   1.000
_cell.angle_alpha   90.00
_cell.angle_beta   90.00
_cell.angle_gamma   90.00
#
_symmetry.space_group_name_H-M   'P 1'
#
loop_
_entity.id
_entity.type
_entity.pdbx_description
1 polymer ?
#
loop_
_entity_poly.entity_id
_entity_poly.type
_entity_poly.pdbx_seq_one_letter_code
_entity_poly.pdbx_strand_id
1 'polypeptide(L)'
;MAGLYLHIPFCKRVCAYCDFYKSADLRPMKAVVEAMHDELRREAGFLPAEQLRTIYFGGGTPSLLPPEELEEFIAHAAELFDCTALEECTVEANPDDLTPDYLRRLARTRVDRLSIGVQSFDDGELRLMNRRHTADAARKAVRQAQEAGFGNVTWGICKKATQLG
;
A
#
# COMPACT_ATOMS: atom_id res chain seq x y z
N MET A 1 -0.08 20.65 -10.30
CA MET A 1 0.63 19.50 -9.65
C MET A 1 -0.44 18.55 -9.18
N ALA A 2 -0.50 17.33 -9.74
CA ALA A 2 -1.52 16.33 -9.44
C ALA A 2 -0.91 15.06 -8.85
N GLY A 3 -1.70 14.34 -8.05
CA GLY A 3 -1.39 13.02 -7.53
C GLY A 3 -2.55 12.07 -7.75
N LEU A 4 -2.25 10.81 -8.02
CA LEU A 4 -3.23 9.73 -8.14
C LEU A 4 -3.22 8.91 -6.85
N TYR A 5 -4.39 8.79 -6.21
CA TYR A 5 -4.61 7.92 -5.07
C TYR A 5 -5.48 6.73 -5.47
N LEU A 6 -4.99 5.54 -5.25
CA LEU A 6 -5.67 4.27 -5.50
C LEU A 6 -6.03 3.60 -4.18
N HIS A 7 -7.33 3.50 -3.89
CA HIS A 7 -7.82 2.92 -2.64
C HIS A 7 -8.07 1.42 -2.79
N ILE A 8 -7.25 0.61 -2.11
CA ILE A 8 -7.40 -0.85 -2.09
C ILE A 8 -8.17 -1.25 -0.82
N PRO A 9 -9.49 -1.51 -0.91
CA PRO A 9 -10.35 -1.66 0.27
C PRO A 9 -10.30 -3.05 0.91
N PHE A 10 -9.19 -3.76 0.82
CA PHE A 10 -9.08 -5.13 1.31
C PHE A 10 -8.04 -5.29 2.40
N CYS A 11 -8.37 -6.12 3.41
CA CYS A 11 -7.47 -6.52 4.49
C CYS A 11 -7.64 -8.00 4.78
N LYS A 12 -6.56 -8.73 5.06
CA LYS A 12 -6.67 -10.12 5.57
C LYS A 12 -7.31 -10.18 6.96
N ARG A 13 -7.25 -9.08 7.74
CA ARG A 13 -7.83 -8.96 9.07
C ARG A 13 -8.17 -7.50 9.36
N VAL A 14 -9.31 -7.26 10.01
CA VAL A 14 -9.71 -5.93 10.46
C VAL A 14 -9.04 -5.61 11.79
N CYS A 15 -8.34 -4.48 11.86
CA CYS A 15 -7.71 -3.98 13.07
C CYS A 15 -8.72 -3.23 13.95
N ALA A 16 -8.61 -3.37 15.28
CA ALA A 16 -9.56 -2.81 16.24
C ALA A 16 -9.66 -1.27 16.22
N TYR A 17 -8.61 -0.58 15.77
CA TYR A 17 -8.51 0.88 15.78
C TYR A 17 -8.81 1.54 14.43
N CYS A 18 -9.02 0.75 13.37
CA CYS A 18 -9.02 1.25 11.99
C CYS A 18 -10.41 1.73 11.56
N ASP A 19 -10.50 3.00 11.15
CA ASP A 19 -11.73 3.64 10.68
C ASP A 19 -11.81 3.77 9.16
N PHE A 20 -10.78 3.34 8.41
CA PHE A 20 -10.81 3.35 6.95
C PHE A 20 -11.85 2.38 6.39
N TYR A 21 -12.43 2.73 5.23
CA TYR A 21 -13.27 1.80 4.48
C TYR A 21 -12.47 0.58 4.06
N LYS A 22 -12.90 -0.61 4.50
CA LYS A 22 -12.19 -1.86 4.27
C LYS A 22 -13.10 -3.08 4.38
N SER A 23 -12.71 -4.15 3.71
CA SER A 23 -13.37 -5.46 3.78
C SER A 23 -12.36 -6.56 4.08
N ALA A 24 -12.74 -7.51 4.94
CA ALA A 24 -11.99 -8.77 5.12
C ALA A 24 -12.46 -9.87 4.15
N ASP A 25 -13.51 -9.63 3.40
CA ASP A 25 -13.92 -10.51 2.31
C ASP A 25 -13.11 -10.20 1.06
N LEU A 26 -12.19 -11.11 0.73
CA LEU A 26 -11.29 -10.97 -0.43
C LEU A 26 -11.88 -11.52 -1.74
N ARG A 27 -13.05 -12.16 -1.70
CA ARG A 27 -13.68 -12.77 -2.89
C ARG A 27 -13.93 -11.78 -4.02
N PRO A 28 -14.39 -10.53 -3.76
CA PRO A 28 -14.63 -9.57 -4.83
C PRO A 28 -13.35 -8.83 -5.28
N MET A 29 -12.17 -9.11 -4.73
CA MET A 29 -10.95 -8.32 -4.96
C MET A 29 -10.63 -8.17 -6.45
N LYS A 30 -10.68 -9.27 -7.22
CA LYS A 30 -10.41 -9.22 -8.66
C LYS A 30 -11.39 -8.31 -9.40
N ALA A 31 -12.69 -8.44 -9.14
CA ALA A 31 -13.71 -7.62 -9.78
C ALA A 31 -13.59 -6.13 -9.40
N VAL A 32 -13.17 -5.84 -8.15
CA VAL A 32 -12.91 -4.46 -7.72
C VAL A 32 -11.69 -3.88 -8.42
N VAL A 33 -10.60 -4.64 -8.55
CA VAL A 33 -9.41 -4.22 -9.30
C VAL A 33 -9.74 -3.91 -10.76
N GLU A 34 -10.50 -4.79 -11.43
CA GLU A 34 -10.98 -4.55 -12.80
C GLU A 34 -11.84 -3.28 -12.89
N ALA A 35 -12.75 -3.07 -11.93
CA ALA A 35 -13.58 -1.86 -11.86
C ALA A 35 -12.74 -0.58 -11.61
N MET A 36 -11.67 -0.67 -10.82
CA MET A 36 -10.75 0.46 -10.60
C MET A 36 -10.00 0.84 -11.88
N HIS A 37 -9.59 -0.12 -12.71
CA HIS A 37 -9.02 0.16 -14.02
C HIS A 37 -10.04 0.84 -14.96
N ASP A 38 -11.31 0.44 -14.90
CA ASP A 38 -12.38 1.08 -15.67
C ASP A 38 -12.69 2.50 -15.17
N GLU A 39 -12.67 2.70 -13.85
CA GLU A 39 -12.82 4.03 -13.24
C GLU A 39 -11.68 4.96 -13.66
N LEU A 40 -10.43 4.50 -13.59
CA LEU A 40 -9.26 5.27 -14.00
C LEU A 40 -9.39 5.78 -15.46
N ARG A 41 -9.87 4.93 -16.40
CA ARG A 41 -10.14 5.32 -17.80
C ARG A 41 -11.26 6.36 -17.89
N ARG A 42 -12.35 6.18 -17.16
CA ARG A 42 -13.51 7.11 -17.21
C ARG A 42 -13.18 8.47 -16.65
N GLU A 43 -12.37 8.50 -15.58
CA GLU A 43 -12.01 9.73 -14.88
C GLU A 43 -10.73 10.40 -15.45
N ALA A 44 -10.13 9.86 -16.51
CA ALA A 44 -8.91 10.41 -17.11
C ALA A 44 -9.05 11.88 -17.55
N GLY A 45 -10.27 12.31 -17.90
CA GLY A 45 -10.56 13.71 -18.26
C GLY A 45 -10.73 14.66 -17.07
N PHE A 46 -10.74 14.16 -15.83
CA PHE A 46 -10.96 14.99 -14.63
C PHE A 46 -9.79 15.96 -14.36
N LEU A 47 -8.58 15.57 -14.76
CA LEU A 47 -7.37 16.38 -14.65
C LEU A 47 -6.74 16.64 -16.03
N PRO A 48 -7.38 17.45 -16.90
CA PRO A 48 -6.85 17.67 -18.24
C PRO A 48 -5.52 18.42 -18.17
N ALA A 49 -4.53 17.91 -18.91
CA ALA A 49 -3.20 18.50 -19.08
C ALA A 49 -2.33 18.67 -17.83
N GLU A 50 -2.66 18.02 -16.71
CA GLU A 50 -1.82 18.04 -15.52
C GLU A 50 -0.83 16.88 -15.51
N GLN A 51 0.43 17.18 -15.13
CA GLN A 51 1.44 16.18 -14.89
C GLN A 51 1.21 15.50 -13.55
N LEU A 52 1.18 14.16 -13.53
CA LEU A 52 1.20 13.37 -12.31
C LEU A 52 2.61 13.40 -11.70
N ARG A 53 2.66 13.82 -10.45
CA ARG A 53 3.89 13.83 -9.65
C ARG A 53 3.98 12.65 -8.69
N THR A 54 2.84 12.15 -8.23
CA THR A 54 2.79 11.06 -7.26
C THR A 54 1.71 10.06 -7.60
N ILE A 55 2.00 8.77 -7.33
CA ILE A 55 1.01 7.70 -7.30
C ILE A 55 1.06 7.07 -5.92
N TYR A 56 -0.09 6.91 -5.28
CA TYR A 56 -0.18 6.38 -3.93
C TYR A 56 -1.22 5.27 -3.84
N PHE A 57 -0.77 4.07 -3.51
CA PHE A 57 -1.63 2.94 -3.20
C PHE A 57 -1.85 2.87 -1.69
N GLY A 58 -3.08 3.12 -1.25
CA GLY A 58 -3.43 3.16 0.17
C GLY A 58 -4.77 2.50 0.48
N GLY A 59 -5.28 2.72 1.68
CA GLY A 59 -6.60 2.29 2.12
C GLY A 59 -6.60 1.13 3.11
N GLY A 60 -7.01 -0.05 2.68
CA GLY A 60 -6.96 -1.27 3.49
C GLY A 60 -5.55 -1.83 3.59
N THR A 61 -5.15 -2.62 2.59
CA THR A 61 -3.82 -3.24 2.54
C THR A 61 -3.40 -3.44 1.07
N PRO A 62 -2.80 -2.45 0.43
CA PRO A 62 -2.37 -2.56 -0.97
C PRO A 62 -1.36 -3.67 -1.24
N SER A 63 -0.54 -4.04 -0.26
CA SER A 63 0.40 -5.17 -0.35
C SER A 63 -0.26 -6.55 -0.47
N LEU A 64 -1.59 -6.63 -0.48
CA LEU A 64 -2.34 -7.83 -0.87
C LEU A 64 -2.31 -8.08 -2.37
N LEU A 65 -2.16 -7.02 -3.16
CA LEU A 65 -2.04 -7.14 -4.60
C LEU A 65 -0.65 -7.68 -4.98
N PRO A 66 -0.55 -8.53 -6.01
CA PRO A 66 0.73 -8.88 -6.59
C PRO A 66 1.48 -7.61 -7.05
N PRO A 67 2.81 -7.56 -6.96
CA PRO A 67 3.58 -6.42 -7.48
C PRO A 67 3.31 -6.10 -8.95
N GLU A 68 3.02 -7.11 -9.75
CA GLU A 68 2.68 -6.97 -11.18
C GLU A 68 1.37 -6.20 -11.38
N GLU A 69 0.37 -6.41 -10.52
CA GLU A 69 -0.89 -5.68 -10.57
C GLU A 69 -0.69 -4.19 -10.22
N LEU A 70 0.19 -3.90 -9.25
CA LEU A 70 0.57 -2.52 -8.93
C LEU A 70 1.26 -1.84 -10.13
N GLU A 71 2.15 -2.56 -10.82
CA GLU A 71 2.81 -2.06 -12.02
C GLU A 71 1.81 -1.85 -13.18
N GLU A 72 0.80 -2.72 -13.33
CA GLU A 72 -0.26 -2.56 -14.32
C GLU A 72 -1.05 -1.26 -14.10
N PHE A 73 -1.37 -0.91 -12.84
CA PHE A 73 -1.99 0.39 -12.53
C PHE A 73 -1.09 1.57 -12.88
N ILE A 74 0.21 1.48 -12.59
CA ILE A 74 1.17 2.55 -12.91
C ILE A 74 1.30 2.71 -14.43
N ALA A 75 1.40 1.62 -15.16
CA ALA A 75 1.46 1.62 -16.62
C ALA A 75 0.19 2.22 -17.22
N HIS A 76 -0.97 1.80 -16.72
CA HIS A 76 -2.26 2.32 -17.16
C HIS A 76 -2.41 3.83 -16.87
N ALA A 77 -1.94 4.30 -15.70
CA ALA A 77 -1.90 5.72 -15.41
C ALA A 77 -0.99 6.48 -16.40
N ALA A 78 0.15 5.89 -16.78
CA ALA A 78 1.06 6.49 -17.75
C ALA A 78 0.52 6.53 -19.20
N GLU A 79 -0.45 5.70 -19.53
CA GLU A 79 -1.18 5.77 -20.82
C GLU A 79 -2.22 6.91 -20.83
N LEU A 80 -2.77 7.26 -19.68
CA LEU A 80 -3.87 8.22 -19.54
C LEU A 80 -3.44 9.62 -19.15
N PHE A 81 -2.30 9.74 -18.45
CA PHE A 81 -1.79 11.00 -17.88
C PHE A 81 -0.32 11.21 -18.26
N ASP A 82 0.11 12.47 -18.22
CA ASP A 82 1.55 12.79 -18.34
C ASP A 82 2.27 12.43 -17.03
N CYS A 83 2.95 11.28 -17.02
CA CYS A 83 3.77 10.79 -15.91
C CYS A 83 5.26 11.06 -16.07
N THR A 84 5.67 11.97 -17.01
CA THR A 84 7.09 12.30 -17.24
C THR A 84 7.77 12.95 -16.04
N ALA A 85 6.98 13.58 -15.16
CA ALA A 85 7.44 14.22 -13.92
C ALA A 85 7.09 13.40 -12.66
N LEU A 86 6.86 12.09 -12.78
CA LEU A 86 6.56 11.24 -11.62
C LEU A 86 7.76 11.16 -10.69
N GLU A 87 7.59 11.65 -9.47
CA GLU A 87 8.61 11.78 -8.43
C GLU A 87 8.54 10.69 -7.37
N GLU A 88 7.32 10.18 -7.08
CA GLU A 88 7.11 9.18 -6.03
C GLU A 88 5.97 8.22 -6.40
N CYS A 89 6.22 6.94 -6.20
CA CYS A 89 5.22 5.90 -6.25
C CYS A 89 5.23 5.11 -4.94
N THR A 90 4.22 5.36 -4.10
CA THR A 90 4.12 4.80 -2.74
C THR A 90 3.16 3.62 -2.68
N VAL A 91 3.54 2.59 -1.92
CA VAL A 91 2.66 1.48 -1.53
C VAL A 91 2.59 1.35 -0.01
N GLU A 92 1.37 1.33 0.53
CA GLU A 92 1.14 0.92 1.92
C GLU A 92 1.23 -0.59 2.05
N ALA A 93 1.90 -1.07 3.07
CA ALA A 93 2.13 -2.49 3.29
C ALA A 93 2.01 -2.91 4.75
N ASN A 94 1.55 -4.15 4.96
CA ASN A 94 1.69 -4.80 6.26
C ASN A 94 3.02 -5.56 6.32
N PRO A 95 3.70 -5.58 7.50
CA PRO A 95 4.97 -6.29 7.66
C PRO A 95 4.95 -7.75 7.21
N ASP A 96 3.86 -8.45 7.45
CA ASP A 96 3.70 -9.86 7.14
C ASP A 96 3.41 -10.17 5.66
N ASP A 97 3.16 -9.17 4.84
CA ASP A 97 3.05 -9.32 3.39
C ASP A 97 4.41 -9.10 2.67
N LEU A 98 5.37 -8.44 3.33
CA LEU A 98 6.68 -8.10 2.79
C LEU A 98 7.67 -9.26 2.86
N THR A 99 7.35 -10.35 2.17
CA THR A 99 8.27 -11.48 2.03
C THR A 99 9.46 -11.12 1.12
N PRO A 100 10.62 -11.81 1.23
CA PRO A 100 11.75 -11.58 0.32
C PRO A 100 11.39 -11.73 -1.16
N ASP A 101 10.47 -12.66 -1.49
CA ASP A 101 10.00 -12.83 -2.87
C ASP A 101 9.14 -11.64 -3.32
N TYR A 102 8.18 -11.22 -2.49
CA TYR A 102 7.35 -10.06 -2.77
C TYR A 102 8.20 -8.80 -2.99
N LEU A 103 9.14 -8.52 -2.07
CA LEU A 103 10.03 -7.37 -2.15
C LEU A 103 10.93 -7.40 -3.39
N ARG A 104 11.47 -8.58 -3.76
CA ARG A 104 12.29 -8.74 -4.97
C ARG A 104 11.48 -8.45 -6.24
N ARG A 105 10.21 -8.85 -6.29
CA ARG A 105 9.31 -8.57 -7.42
C ARG A 105 8.90 -7.10 -7.42
N LEU A 106 8.56 -6.53 -6.27
CA LEU A 106 8.18 -5.13 -6.13
C LEU A 106 9.33 -4.18 -6.52
N ALA A 107 10.58 -4.52 -6.19
CA ALA A 107 11.77 -3.76 -6.59
C ALA A 107 12.03 -3.73 -8.11
N ARG A 108 11.29 -4.50 -8.90
CA ARG A 108 11.32 -4.47 -10.37
C ARG A 108 10.25 -3.56 -10.98
N THR A 109 9.35 -3.06 -10.16
CA THR A 109 8.29 -2.12 -10.54
C THR A 109 8.77 -0.68 -10.38
N ARG A 110 7.92 0.28 -10.73
CA ARG A 110 8.19 1.71 -10.49
C ARG A 110 7.92 2.16 -9.06
N VAL A 111 7.52 1.28 -8.17
CA VAL A 111 7.35 1.61 -6.75
C VAL A 111 8.72 1.91 -6.15
N ASP A 112 8.86 3.11 -5.57
CA ASP A 112 10.10 3.60 -4.98
C ASP A 112 9.99 3.92 -3.49
N ARG A 113 8.76 3.91 -2.93
CA ARG A 113 8.51 4.18 -1.52
C ARG A 113 7.59 3.14 -0.89
N LEU A 114 7.94 2.72 0.32
CA LEU A 114 7.11 1.87 1.17
C LEU A 114 6.64 2.61 2.42
N SER A 115 5.33 2.52 2.70
CA SER A 115 4.73 2.95 3.97
C SER A 115 4.29 1.71 4.75
N ILE A 116 5.06 1.31 5.76
CA ILE A 116 4.85 0.05 6.47
C ILE A 116 4.04 0.27 7.75
N GLY A 117 2.89 -0.39 7.86
CA GLY A 117 2.02 -0.34 9.02
C GLY A 117 2.54 -1.18 10.19
N VAL A 118 3.60 -0.73 10.86
CA VAL A 118 4.20 -1.41 12.03
C VAL A 118 3.28 -1.33 13.24
N GLN A 119 2.74 -0.15 13.54
CA GLN A 119 1.80 0.22 14.60
C GLN A 119 2.37 0.20 16.01
N SER A 120 3.13 -0.83 16.41
CA SER A 120 3.85 -0.91 17.68
C SER A 120 5.04 -1.88 17.58
N PHE A 121 5.99 -1.72 18.48
CA PHE A 121 7.08 -2.67 18.74
C PHE A 121 6.88 -3.46 20.06
N ASP A 122 5.68 -3.44 20.62
CA ASP A 122 5.23 -4.28 21.72
C ASP A 122 4.19 -5.31 21.24
N ASP A 123 4.46 -6.58 21.51
CA ASP A 123 3.58 -7.67 21.07
C ASP A 123 2.22 -7.70 21.80
N GLY A 124 2.17 -7.15 23.03
CA GLY A 124 0.92 -6.99 23.76
C GLY A 124 0.00 -5.98 23.08
N GLU A 125 0.54 -4.82 22.74
CA GLU A 125 -0.18 -3.78 21.99
C GLU A 125 -0.62 -4.28 20.61
N LEU A 126 0.25 -5.00 19.89
CA LEU A 126 -0.08 -5.57 18.58
C LEU A 126 -1.27 -6.56 18.68
N ARG A 127 -1.31 -7.38 19.73
CA ARG A 127 -2.45 -8.29 19.97
C ARG A 127 -3.73 -7.53 20.29
N LEU A 128 -3.68 -6.49 21.14
CA LEU A 128 -4.84 -5.63 21.43
C LEU A 128 -5.38 -4.95 20.18
N MET A 129 -4.49 -4.51 19.28
CA MET A 129 -4.85 -3.92 18.00
C MET A 129 -5.32 -4.94 16.95
N ASN A 130 -5.37 -6.24 17.27
CA ASN A 130 -5.69 -7.32 16.34
C ASN A 130 -4.73 -7.40 15.14
N ARG A 131 -3.43 -7.07 15.35
CA ARG A 131 -2.40 -7.19 14.32
C ARG A 131 -1.94 -8.64 14.16
N ARG A 132 -1.55 -9.02 12.94
CA ARG A 132 -1.12 -10.39 12.61
C ARG A 132 0.38 -10.61 12.80
N HIS A 133 1.17 -9.54 12.69
CA HIS A 133 2.61 -9.58 12.83
C HIS A 133 3.06 -9.36 14.27
N THR A 134 4.26 -9.78 14.58
CA THR A 134 4.97 -9.49 15.84
C THR A 134 5.93 -8.30 15.66
N ALA A 135 6.38 -7.73 16.77
CA ALA A 135 7.40 -6.67 16.77
C ALA A 135 8.67 -7.10 16.02
N ASP A 136 9.08 -8.35 16.17
CA ASP A 136 10.26 -8.88 15.48
C ASP A 136 10.04 -9.04 13.98
N ALA A 137 8.85 -9.51 13.57
CA ALA A 137 8.46 -9.57 12.17
C ALA A 137 8.45 -8.17 11.52
N ALA A 138 7.97 -7.14 12.26
CA ALA A 138 8.00 -5.76 11.78
C ALA A 138 9.43 -5.26 11.55
N ARG A 139 10.34 -5.47 12.52
CA ARG A 139 11.76 -5.11 12.38
C ARG A 139 12.42 -5.82 11.19
N LYS A 140 12.10 -7.11 11.02
CA LYS A 140 12.62 -7.92 9.91
C LYS A 140 12.11 -7.39 8.57
N ALA A 141 10.82 -7.06 8.45
CA ALA A 141 10.24 -6.53 7.22
C ALA A 141 10.90 -5.21 6.79
N VAL A 142 11.17 -4.28 7.73
CA VAL A 142 11.87 -3.04 7.42
C VAL A 142 13.28 -3.30 6.89
N ARG A 143 14.05 -4.18 7.55
CA ARG A 143 15.40 -4.55 7.08
C ARG A 143 15.36 -5.19 5.69
N GLN A 144 14.46 -6.13 5.48
CA GLN A 144 14.30 -6.80 4.18
C GLN A 144 13.92 -5.84 3.06
N ALA A 145 13.08 -4.83 3.34
CA ALA A 145 12.76 -3.78 2.38
C ALA A 145 14.01 -2.98 2.00
N GLN A 146 14.84 -2.58 2.97
CA GLN A 146 16.10 -1.89 2.72
C GLN A 146 17.10 -2.75 1.94
N GLU A 147 17.24 -4.04 2.30
CA GLU A 147 18.10 -5.01 1.59
C GLU A 147 17.63 -5.26 0.14
N ALA A 148 16.33 -5.14 -0.12
CA ALA A 148 15.75 -5.23 -1.46
C ALA A 148 15.95 -3.96 -2.31
N GLY A 149 16.54 -2.88 -1.73
CA GLY A 149 16.88 -1.65 -2.43
C GLY A 149 15.93 -0.48 -2.20
N PHE A 150 14.90 -0.62 -1.34
CA PHE A 150 14.01 0.50 -1.01
C PHE A 150 14.71 1.47 -0.06
N GLY A 151 15.18 2.61 -0.61
CA GLY A 151 15.82 3.68 0.16
C GLY A 151 14.81 4.59 0.88
N ASN A 152 13.56 4.66 0.40
CA ASN A 152 12.49 5.47 1.00
C ASN A 152 11.47 4.57 1.70
N VAL A 153 11.70 4.32 2.99
CA VAL A 153 10.84 3.48 3.83
C VAL A 153 10.38 4.26 5.04
N THR A 154 9.08 4.39 5.19
CA THR A 154 8.45 4.95 6.39
C THR A 154 7.66 3.87 7.12
N TRP A 155 7.50 4.03 8.43
CA TRP A 155 6.61 3.17 9.22
C TRP A 155 5.72 3.99 10.15
N GLY A 156 4.46 3.58 10.22
CA GLY A 156 3.48 4.19 11.10
C GLY A 156 3.44 3.50 12.46
N ILE A 157 3.30 4.29 13.54
CA ILE A 157 3.03 3.84 14.89
C ILE A 157 1.65 4.38 15.33
N CYS A 158 0.81 3.50 15.87
CA CYS A 158 -0.51 3.87 16.36
C CYS A 158 -0.42 4.32 17.83
N LYS A 159 -0.69 5.61 18.11
CA LYS A 159 -0.73 6.14 19.48
C LYS A 159 -2.00 5.75 20.26
N LYS A 160 -3.03 5.20 19.60
CA LYS A 160 -4.30 4.82 20.26
C LYS A 160 -4.23 3.52 21.08
N ALA A 161 -3.17 2.75 20.97
CA ALA A 161 -3.03 1.48 21.71
C ALA A 161 -3.07 1.67 23.23
N THR A 162 -2.53 2.77 23.75
CA THR A 162 -2.56 3.13 25.17
C THR A 162 -3.93 3.59 25.70
N GLN A 163 -4.92 3.78 24.82
CA GLN A 163 -6.29 4.22 25.18
C GLN A 163 -7.33 3.10 25.12
N LEU A 164 -6.92 1.88 24.70
CA LEU A 164 -7.80 0.70 24.61
C LEU A 164 -7.74 -0.21 25.84
N GLY A 165 -7.02 0.22 26.89
CA GLY A 165 -6.94 -0.44 28.20
C GLY A 165 -7.85 0.17 29.23
#